data_9265ad8826ff75333b3f32e094b23ff5
#
_entry.id   9265ad8826ff75333b3f32e094b23ff5
#
_cell.length_a   1.000
_cell.length_b   1.000
_cell.length_c   1.000
_cell.angle_alpha   90.00
_cell.angle_beta   90.00
_cell.angle_gamma   90.00
#
_symmetry.space_group_name_H-M   'P 1'
#
loop_
_entity.id
_entity.type
_entity.pdbx_description
1 polymer ?
#
loop_
_entity_poly.entity_id
_entity_poly.type
_entity_poly.pdbx_seq_one_letter_code
_entity_poly.pdbx_strand_id
1 'polypeptide(L)'
;MMENLIVTTGTKSAPENIEIAERMARRLDVSYIARGRDSLASMKQKYKTAYVLVVRHGDLFLETPSGEFFFHPNMAHVRIKNLRQGKKDRFIEAAGIKMGMTVLDCTLGLGSDAIVASYVTGETGAVR
;
A
#
# COMPACT_ATOMS: atom_id res chain seq x y z
N MET A 1 -7.39 -4.94 -19.08
CA MET A 1 -8.35 -4.23 -18.20
C MET A 1 -8.81 -5.17 -17.09
N MET A 2 -8.68 -4.75 -15.84
CA MET A 2 -9.25 -5.52 -14.73
C MET A 2 -10.75 -5.20 -14.64
N GLU A 3 -11.59 -6.08 -15.16
CA GLU A 3 -13.04 -5.86 -15.28
C GLU A 3 -13.79 -5.78 -13.93
N ASN A 4 -13.13 -6.04 -12.82
CA ASN A 4 -13.77 -6.21 -11.51
C ASN A 4 -13.24 -5.27 -10.43
N LEU A 5 -12.63 -4.17 -10.81
CA LEU A 5 -12.09 -3.15 -9.92
C LEU A 5 -12.44 -1.75 -10.41
N ILE A 6 -12.88 -0.90 -9.50
CA ILE A 6 -12.99 0.54 -9.73
C ILE A 6 -12.19 1.31 -8.68
N VAL A 7 -11.84 2.55 -8.97
CA VAL A 7 -11.17 3.46 -8.03
C VAL A 7 -12.12 4.61 -7.69
N THR A 8 -12.20 4.94 -6.41
CA THR A 8 -12.99 6.08 -5.91
C THR A 8 -12.28 6.74 -4.73
N THR A 9 -12.93 7.72 -4.13
CA THR A 9 -12.46 8.38 -2.91
C THR A 9 -13.38 8.10 -1.72
N GLY A 10 -13.00 8.54 -0.54
CA GLY A 10 -13.93 8.68 0.59
C GLY A 10 -15.01 9.71 0.30
N THR A 11 -16.03 9.77 1.15
CA THR A 11 -17.05 10.83 1.11
C THR A 11 -16.42 12.17 1.51
N LYS A 12 -16.84 13.27 0.87
CA LYS A 12 -16.30 14.62 1.12
C LYS A 12 -14.78 14.68 0.99
N SER A 13 -14.24 14.08 -0.04
CA SER A 13 -12.79 14.02 -0.25
C SER A 13 -12.20 15.36 -0.62
N ALA A 14 -11.02 15.63 -0.09
CA ALA A 14 -10.18 16.74 -0.51
C ALA A 14 -9.69 16.55 -1.96
N PRO A 15 -9.42 17.64 -2.71
CA PRO A 15 -8.95 17.58 -4.09
C PRO A 15 -7.72 16.68 -4.29
N GLU A 16 -6.81 16.65 -3.32
CA GLU A 16 -5.60 15.83 -3.34
C GLU A 16 -5.92 14.32 -3.42
N ASN A 17 -6.96 13.88 -2.71
CA ASN A 17 -7.39 12.48 -2.76
C ASN A 17 -7.99 12.12 -4.12
N ILE A 18 -8.69 13.05 -4.76
CA ILE A 18 -9.23 12.88 -6.11
C ILE A 18 -8.08 12.71 -7.11
N GLU A 19 -7.06 13.57 -7.04
CA GLU A 19 -5.89 13.48 -7.90
C GLU A 19 -5.15 12.14 -7.74
N ILE A 20 -4.97 11.69 -6.49
CA ILE A 20 -4.38 10.38 -6.20
C ILE A 20 -5.23 9.26 -6.80
N ALA A 21 -6.55 9.30 -6.63
CA ALA A 21 -7.47 8.29 -7.13
C ALA A 21 -7.44 8.21 -8.66
N GLU A 22 -7.48 9.35 -9.36
CA GLU A 22 -7.39 9.40 -10.81
C GLU A 22 -6.04 8.87 -11.32
N ARG A 23 -4.95 9.23 -10.65
CA ARG A 23 -3.61 8.72 -10.98
C ARG A 23 -3.53 7.20 -10.79
N MET A 24 -4.11 6.66 -9.71
CA MET A 24 -4.16 5.21 -9.47
C MET A 24 -5.01 4.51 -10.54
N ALA A 25 -6.16 5.06 -10.88
CA ALA A 25 -7.02 4.50 -11.93
C ALA A 25 -6.29 4.39 -13.27
N ARG A 26 -5.59 5.46 -13.67
CA ARG A 26 -4.75 5.44 -14.90
C ARG A 26 -3.63 4.40 -14.81
N ARG A 27 -2.96 4.30 -13.66
CA ARG A 27 -1.85 3.35 -13.48
C ARG A 27 -2.28 1.89 -13.50
N LEU A 28 -3.49 1.61 -13.02
CA LEU A 28 -4.07 0.26 -12.97
C LEU A 28 -4.90 -0.09 -14.20
N ASP A 29 -5.07 0.86 -15.13
CA ASP A 29 -5.95 0.72 -16.30
C ASP A 29 -7.39 0.33 -15.92
N VAL A 30 -7.96 1.04 -14.96
CA VAL A 30 -9.33 0.87 -14.48
C VAL A 30 -10.05 2.21 -14.38
N SER A 31 -11.37 2.18 -14.21
CA SER A 31 -12.17 3.39 -14.14
C SER A 31 -12.08 4.09 -12.79
N TYR A 32 -11.87 5.40 -12.81
CA TYR A 32 -12.16 6.26 -11.67
C TYR A 32 -13.63 6.66 -11.66
N ILE A 33 -14.29 6.48 -10.53
CA ILE A 33 -15.70 6.85 -10.32
C ILE A 33 -15.76 7.86 -9.17
N ALA A 34 -16.29 9.04 -9.44
CA ALA A 34 -16.51 10.03 -8.38
C ALA A 34 -17.43 9.48 -7.29
N ARG A 35 -17.02 9.63 -6.04
CA ARG A 35 -17.74 9.03 -4.90
C ARG A 35 -19.17 9.57 -4.74
N GLY A 36 -19.37 10.86 -4.88
CA GLY A 36 -20.65 11.47 -4.61
C GLY A 36 -21.19 11.15 -3.20
N ARG A 37 -22.46 10.75 -3.14
CA ARG A 37 -23.14 10.32 -1.92
C ARG A 37 -23.32 8.80 -1.82
N ASP A 38 -22.83 8.05 -2.80
CA ASP A 38 -23.02 6.61 -2.86
C ASP A 38 -22.22 5.89 -1.76
N SER A 39 -22.81 4.85 -1.18
CA SER A 39 -22.08 3.92 -0.33
C SER A 39 -21.20 3.01 -1.18
N LEU A 40 -20.19 2.38 -0.58
CA LEU A 40 -19.37 1.40 -1.30
C LEU A 40 -20.19 0.21 -1.78
N ALA A 41 -21.16 -0.24 -0.98
CA ALA A 41 -22.07 -1.30 -1.36
C ALA A 41 -22.92 -0.92 -2.57
N SER A 42 -23.45 0.31 -2.61
CA SER A 42 -24.19 0.84 -3.74
C SER A 42 -23.32 0.92 -4.99
N MET A 43 -22.08 1.39 -4.88
CA MET A 43 -21.14 1.45 -5.99
C MET A 43 -20.80 0.06 -6.54
N LYS A 44 -20.54 -0.91 -5.66
CA LYS A 44 -20.29 -2.31 -6.08
C LYS A 44 -21.46 -2.86 -6.91
N GLN A 45 -22.68 -2.62 -6.46
CA GLN A 45 -23.88 -3.06 -7.16
C GLN A 45 -24.08 -2.34 -8.49
N LYS A 46 -23.96 -1.01 -8.51
CA LYS A 46 -24.16 -0.17 -9.68
C LYS A 46 -23.17 -0.47 -10.80
N TYR A 47 -21.89 -0.65 -10.43
CA TYR A 47 -20.81 -0.91 -11.38
C TYR A 47 -20.47 -2.38 -11.53
N LYS A 48 -21.23 -3.28 -10.90
CA LYS A 48 -21.07 -4.73 -10.98
C LYS A 48 -19.64 -5.18 -10.68
N THR A 49 -19.03 -4.61 -9.65
CA THR A 49 -17.65 -4.91 -9.24
C THR A 49 -17.60 -5.49 -7.83
N ALA A 50 -16.68 -6.43 -7.61
CA ALA A 50 -16.44 -6.99 -6.29
C ALA A 50 -15.43 -6.16 -5.47
N TYR A 51 -14.57 -5.39 -6.15
CA TYR A 51 -13.46 -4.68 -5.53
C TYR A 51 -13.54 -3.18 -5.79
N VAL A 52 -13.29 -2.38 -4.76
CA VAL A 52 -13.23 -0.93 -4.85
C VAL A 52 -11.96 -0.44 -4.17
N LEU A 53 -11.07 0.19 -4.93
CA LEU A 53 -9.92 0.88 -4.37
C LEU A 53 -10.34 2.27 -3.93
N VAL A 54 -10.21 2.56 -2.65
CA VAL A 54 -10.66 3.82 -2.03
C VAL A 54 -9.46 4.64 -1.58
N VAL A 55 -9.40 5.88 -2.03
CA VAL A 55 -8.41 6.85 -1.55
C VAL A 55 -9.08 7.75 -0.50
N ARG A 56 -8.58 7.73 0.73
CA ARG A 56 -9.03 8.62 1.80
C ARG A 56 -7.87 9.00 2.72
N HIS A 57 -7.82 10.24 3.15
CA HIS A 57 -6.77 10.76 4.03
C HIS A 57 -5.34 10.52 3.51
N GLY A 58 -5.16 10.51 2.19
CA GLY A 58 -3.87 10.22 1.54
C GLY A 58 -3.51 8.74 1.44
N ASP A 59 -4.30 7.85 2.05
CA ASP A 59 -4.05 6.40 2.08
C ASP A 59 -4.95 5.64 1.11
N LEU A 60 -4.52 4.43 0.76
CA LEU A 60 -5.21 3.50 -0.14
C LEU A 60 -5.81 2.33 0.65
N PHE A 61 -7.08 2.07 0.41
CA PHE A 61 -7.82 0.95 1.00
C PHE A 61 -8.50 0.16 -0.10
N LEU A 62 -8.39 -1.15 -0.06
CA LEU A 62 -9.09 -2.03 -0.99
C LEU A 62 -10.29 -2.67 -0.29
N GLU A 63 -11.47 -2.29 -0.72
CA GLU A 63 -12.70 -2.94 -0.28
C GLU A 63 -12.90 -4.23 -1.07
N THR A 64 -12.97 -5.35 -0.36
CA THR A 64 -13.12 -6.70 -0.91
C THR A 64 -14.41 -7.37 -0.42
N PRO A 65 -14.83 -8.50 -1.00
CA PRO A 65 -15.94 -9.27 -0.47
C PRO A 65 -15.75 -9.74 0.97
N SER A 66 -14.51 -9.90 1.41
CA SER A 66 -14.14 -10.35 2.76
C SER A 66 -13.91 -9.21 3.75
N GLY A 67 -14.03 -7.96 3.31
CA GLY A 67 -13.82 -6.76 4.11
C GLY A 67 -12.74 -5.84 3.55
N GLU A 68 -12.39 -4.84 4.32
CA GLU A 68 -11.40 -3.83 3.95
C GLU A 68 -9.98 -4.36 4.15
N PHE A 69 -9.16 -4.23 3.12
CA PHE A 69 -7.74 -4.54 3.14
C PHE A 69 -6.94 -3.26 2.91
N PHE A 70 -5.91 -3.04 3.71
CA PHE A 70 -5.02 -1.90 3.55
C PHE A 70 -3.58 -2.26 3.88
N PHE A 71 -2.65 -1.56 3.24
CA PHE A 71 -1.23 -1.67 3.57
C PHE A 71 -0.94 -0.88 4.84
N HIS A 72 -0.31 -1.52 5.80
CA HIS A 72 0.05 -0.88 7.06
C HIS A 72 1.53 -1.12 7.39
N PRO A 73 2.41 -0.14 7.12
CA PRO A 73 3.85 -0.29 7.34
C PRO A 73 4.28 -0.08 8.80
N ASN A 74 3.35 -0.10 9.76
CA ASN A 74 3.58 0.29 11.15
C ASN A 74 4.79 -0.39 11.77
N MET A 75 4.93 -1.71 11.63
CA MET A 75 6.06 -2.44 12.21
C MET A 75 7.37 -2.05 11.54
N ALA A 76 7.39 -1.87 10.23
CA ALA A 76 8.57 -1.39 9.52
C ALA A 76 8.98 0.01 9.98
N HIS A 77 8.01 0.93 10.15
CA HIS A 77 8.27 2.28 10.62
C HIS A 77 8.92 2.29 12.02
N VAL A 78 8.35 1.53 12.96
CA VAL A 78 8.89 1.40 14.33
C VAL A 78 10.29 0.81 14.31
N ARG A 79 10.52 -0.23 13.52
CA ARG A 79 11.82 -0.91 13.40
C ARG A 79 12.88 0.02 12.83
N ILE A 80 12.57 0.78 11.78
CA ILE A 80 13.47 1.78 11.20
C ILE A 80 13.77 2.90 12.21
N LYS A 81 12.76 3.38 12.94
CA LYS A 81 12.96 4.35 14.00
C LYS A 81 13.94 3.83 15.07
N ASN A 82 13.80 2.57 15.47
CA ASN A 82 14.71 1.93 16.43
C ASN A 82 16.14 1.83 15.87
N LEU A 83 16.31 1.44 14.62
CA LEU A 83 17.62 1.39 13.96
C LEU A 83 18.29 2.77 13.91
N ARG A 84 17.54 3.83 13.62
CA ARG A 84 18.04 5.22 13.67
C ARG A 84 18.53 5.64 15.06
N GLN A 85 17.96 5.05 16.11
CA GLN A 85 18.36 5.27 17.50
C GLN A 85 19.50 4.35 17.96
N GLY A 86 20.12 3.60 17.05
CA GLY A 86 21.22 2.67 17.37
C GLY A 86 20.76 1.35 18.00
N LYS A 87 19.46 1.08 18.04
CA LYS A 87 18.94 -0.21 18.52
C LYS A 87 19.10 -1.27 17.44
N LYS A 88 19.16 -2.51 17.87
CA LYS A 88 19.32 -3.67 16.99
C LYS A 88 17.96 -4.18 16.49
N ASP A 89 17.94 -4.67 15.25
CA ASP A 89 16.79 -5.37 14.67
C ASP A 89 17.14 -6.85 14.52
N ARG A 90 16.31 -7.73 15.06
CA ARG A 90 16.59 -9.19 15.10
C ARG A 90 16.74 -9.80 13.72
N PHE A 91 15.90 -9.40 12.78
CA PHE A 91 15.95 -9.89 11.40
C PHE A 91 17.23 -9.44 10.69
N ILE A 92 17.57 -8.16 10.81
CA ILE A 92 18.79 -7.60 10.21
C ILE A 92 20.03 -8.27 10.76
N GLU A 93 20.10 -8.49 12.06
CA GLU A 93 21.24 -9.19 12.68
C GLU A 93 21.32 -10.66 12.30
N ALA A 94 20.20 -11.39 12.38
CA ALA A 94 20.16 -12.82 12.07
C ALA A 94 20.52 -13.10 10.59
N ALA A 95 20.07 -12.26 9.67
CA ALA A 95 20.38 -12.37 8.25
C ALA A 95 21.73 -11.73 7.86
N GLY A 96 22.37 -11.00 8.77
CA GLY A 96 23.64 -10.32 8.52
C GLY A 96 23.55 -9.24 7.44
N ILE A 97 22.41 -8.56 7.33
CA ILE A 97 22.16 -7.57 6.28
C ILE A 97 22.98 -6.30 6.55
N LYS A 98 23.69 -5.85 5.52
CA LYS A 98 24.55 -4.67 5.54
C LYS A 98 24.30 -3.77 4.34
N MET A 99 24.75 -2.53 4.44
CA MET A 99 24.73 -1.58 3.33
C MET A 99 25.32 -2.18 2.05
N GLY A 100 24.67 -1.94 0.92
CA GLY A 100 25.10 -2.39 -0.41
C GLY A 100 24.74 -3.83 -0.77
N MET A 101 24.18 -4.62 0.16
CA MET A 101 23.77 -6.00 -0.11
C MET A 101 22.52 -6.07 -0.97
N THR A 102 22.39 -7.18 -1.70
CA THR A 102 21.13 -7.58 -2.35
C THR A 102 20.44 -8.62 -1.50
N VAL A 103 19.17 -8.38 -1.17
CA VAL A 103 18.32 -9.26 -0.35
C VAL A 103 17.18 -9.79 -1.20
N LEU A 104 16.94 -11.11 -1.15
CA LEU A 104 15.78 -11.74 -1.75
C LEU A 104 14.75 -12.05 -0.66
N ASP A 105 13.56 -11.45 -0.75
CA ASP A 105 12.44 -11.73 0.15
C ASP A 105 11.45 -12.69 -0.54
N CYS A 106 11.47 -13.94 -0.11
CA CYS A 106 10.60 -15.00 -0.68
C CYS A 106 9.21 -15.05 -0.06
N THR A 107 8.95 -14.28 0.99
CA THR A 107 7.69 -14.30 1.74
C THR A 107 7.17 -12.90 2.05
N LEU A 108 7.17 -12.04 1.05
CA LEU A 108 6.94 -10.59 1.18
C LEU A 108 5.84 -10.18 2.19
N GLY A 109 4.68 -10.86 2.18
CA GLY A 109 3.54 -10.47 3.02
C GLY A 109 3.15 -9.02 2.79
N LEU A 110 3.10 -8.23 3.86
CA LEU A 110 2.88 -6.77 3.78
C LEU A 110 4.18 -5.98 3.57
N GLY A 111 5.30 -6.66 3.37
CA GLY A 111 6.57 -6.04 3.01
C GLY A 111 7.36 -5.44 4.18
N SER A 112 7.02 -5.72 5.43
CA SER A 112 7.70 -5.12 6.58
C SER A 112 9.20 -5.44 6.60
N ASP A 113 9.58 -6.70 6.41
CA ASP A 113 10.99 -7.10 6.36
C ASP A 113 11.70 -6.51 5.14
N ALA A 114 11.05 -6.52 3.97
CA ALA A 114 11.59 -5.93 2.75
C ALA A 114 11.86 -4.42 2.91
N ILE A 115 10.95 -3.69 3.55
CA ILE A 115 11.10 -2.25 3.80
C ILE A 115 12.29 -2.00 4.74
N VAL A 116 12.41 -2.75 5.83
CA VAL A 116 13.53 -2.63 6.78
C VAL A 116 14.85 -3.02 6.13
N ALA A 117 14.88 -4.10 5.35
CA ALA A 117 16.05 -4.49 4.57
C ALA A 117 16.45 -3.41 3.57
N SER A 118 15.49 -2.81 2.87
CA SER A 118 15.75 -1.70 1.93
C SER A 118 16.37 -0.49 2.63
N TYR A 119 15.91 -0.15 3.82
CA TYR A 119 16.50 0.92 4.61
C TYR A 119 17.97 0.62 4.95
N VAL A 120 18.30 -0.60 5.38
CA VAL A 120 19.66 -0.99 5.79
C VAL A 120 20.60 -1.12 4.60
N THR A 121 20.16 -1.72 3.49
CA THR A 121 20.99 -1.89 2.29
C THR A 121 21.26 -0.58 1.57
N GLY A 122 20.37 0.41 1.71
CA GLY A 122 20.53 1.76 1.16
C GLY A 122 20.49 1.82 -0.37
N GLU A 123 20.91 2.96 -0.90
CA GLU A 123 20.86 3.23 -2.34
C GLU A 123 21.76 2.33 -3.19
N THR A 124 22.81 1.79 -2.60
CA THR A 124 23.75 0.88 -3.30
C THR A 124 23.34 -0.60 -3.20
N GLY A 125 22.32 -0.91 -2.41
CA GLY A 125 21.77 -2.25 -2.27
C GLY A 125 20.49 -2.45 -3.07
N ALA A 126 19.90 -3.64 -2.93
CA ALA A 126 18.63 -3.98 -3.55
C ALA A 126 17.84 -4.98 -2.70
N VAL A 127 16.52 -4.89 -2.75
CA VAL A 127 15.59 -5.90 -2.22
C VAL A 127 14.68 -6.36 -3.36
N ARG A 128 14.54 -7.68 -3.51
CA ARG A 128 13.76 -8.31 -4.58
C ARG A 128 12.78 -9.32 -4.01
#